data_2430975099b7217a2000bf98e258f73f
#
_entry.id   2430975099b7217a2000bf98e258f73f
#
_cell.length_a   1.000
_cell.length_b   1.000
_cell.length_c   1.000
_cell.angle_alpha   90.00
_cell.angle_beta   90.00
_cell.angle_gamma   90.00
#
_symmetry.space_group_name_H-M   'P 1'
#
loop_
_entity.id
_entity.type
_entity.pdbx_description
1 polymer ?
#
loop_
_entity_poly.entity_id
_entity_poly.type
_entity_poly.pdbx_seq_one_letter_code
_entity_poly.pdbx_strand_id
1 'polypeptide(L)'
;MFAYAFTFLVALAVTFVLTPVVKNFAIRIGAVDKPDARKVHHGLIPRLGGLAIYAGFMVSVIATIGFTYEMVGIMVGATFLIAVGIADDVYSLPPKVKLLGQIIAAAIPVVIFNINIEWIDVPRLGIIYLPEIISLPLTIFWIIGFVNTVNLIDGLDGLAAGIATIASIAIALLAFQMGQWVAAAAMVAMTGAGLAFLQYNFNPAKIFMGDTGSMFLGYIISAVSVMGSMKTVATAVLIVPLLALTVPITDTLLAIVRRKSSGVPIFSPDKNHLPHRLLAKGLNQKQVVLVMYALTAFFSCTALIVIHLSLWIGIAIVAIALVLFVLWARKLGVMQEIVPSPYQMEQKKKKDSD
;
A
#
# COMPACT_ATOMS: atom_id res chain seq x y z
N MET A 1 11.76 12.69 21.24
CA MET A 1 10.71 13.52 20.60
C MET A 1 11.25 14.43 19.50
N PHE A 2 12.29 15.25 19.76
CA PHE A 2 12.85 16.16 18.74
C PHE A 2 13.25 15.45 17.43
N ALA A 3 13.89 14.28 17.51
CA ALA A 3 14.30 13.53 16.33
C ALA A 3 13.11 13.18 15.43
N TYR A 4 12.00 12.67 15.97
CA TYR A 4 10.80 12.34 15.19
C TYR A 4 10.15 13.59 14.55
N ALA A 5 10.07 14.70 15.31
CA ALA A 5 9.56 15.95 14.75
C ALA A 5 10.44 16.45 13.61
N PHE A 6 11.76 16.38 13.76
CA PHE A 6 12.71 16.73 12.71
C PHE A 6 12.57 15.80 11.50
N THR A 7 12.50 14.48 11.71
CA THR A 7 12.24 13.49 10.66
C THR A 7 10.99 13.83 9.85
N PHE A 8 9.89 14.09 10.55
CA PHE A 8 8.62 14.46 9.94
C PHE A 8 8.74 15.73 9.09
N LEU A 9 9.30 16.78 9.67
CA LEU A 9 9.42 18.10 9.01
C LEU A 9 10.33 18.05 7.79
N VAL A 10 11.45 17.32 7.86
CA VAL A 10 12.35 17.13 6.70
C VAL A 10 11.64 16.38 5.58
N ALA A 11 10.97 15.25 5.88
CA ALA A 11 10.24 14.50 4.88
C ALA A 11 9.12 15.34 4.24
N LEU A 12 8.36 16.06 5.06
CA LEU A 12 7.29 16.95 4.62
C LEU A 12 7.83 18.07 3.71
N ALA A 13 8.88 18.79 4.16
CA ALA A 13 9.43 19.91 3.42
C ALA A 13 10.04 19.47 2.08
N VAL A 14 10.85 18.41 2.09
CA VAL A 14 11.50 17.90 0.86
C VAL A 14 10.45 17.43 -0.14
N THR A 15 9.46 16.64 0.29
CA THR A 15 8.39 16.16 -0.60
C THR A 15 7.56 17.32 -1.14
N PHE A 16 7.20 18.28 -0.28
CA PHE A 16 6.42 19.45 -0.69
C PHE A 16 7.13 20.26 -1.76
N VAL A 17 8.42 20.57 -1.57
CA VAL A 17 9.23 21.33 -2.51
C VAL A 17 9.51 20.58 -3.80
N LEU A 18 9.78 19.26 -3.72
CA LEU A 18 10.11 18.46 -4.89
C LEU A 18 8.91 18.08 -5.73
N THR A 19 7.69 17.98 -5.18
CA THR A 19 6.50 17.59 -5.95
C THR A 19 6.27 18.47 -7.19
N PRO A 20 6.30 19.82 -7.14
CA PRO A 20 6.17 20.64 -8.35
C PRO A 20 7.34 20.48 -9.31
N VAL A 21 8.56 20.21 -8.84
CA VAL A 21 9.72 19.94 -9.69
C VAL A 21 9.53 18.63 -10.47
N VAL A 22 9.15 17.57 -9.75
CA VAL A 22 8.85 16.26 -10.34
C VAL A 22 7.68 16.35 -11.32
N LYS A 23 6.65 17.13 -11.00
CA LYS A 23 5.53 17.41 -11.92
C LYS A 23 6.02 17.96 -13.26
N ASN A 24 6.86 19.00 -13.21
CA ASN A 24 7.40 19.63 -14.43
C ASN A 24 8.34 18.67 -15.19
N PHE A 25 9.11 17.88 -14.46
CA PHE A 25 9.96 16.84 -15.05
C PHE A 25 9.13 15.77 -15.77
N ALA A 26 8.07 15.25 -15.14
CA ALA A 26 7.18 14.27 -15.71
C ALA A 26 6.51 14.78 -17.02
N ILE A 27 6.12 16.05 -17.06
CA ILE A 27 5.58 16.68 -18.28
C ILE A 27 6.63 16.70 -19.40
N ARG A 28 7.89 17.09 -19.07
CA ARG A 28 8.99 17.20 -20.06
C ARG A 28 9.34 15.86 -20.72
N ILE A 29 9.31 14.77 -19.94
CA ILE A 29 9.63 13.42 -20.47
C ILE A 29 8.41 12.69 -21.03
N GLY A 30 7.21 13.32 -21.00
CA GLY A 30 5.98 12.74 -21.50
C GLY A 30 5.37 11.65 -20.60
N ALA A 31 5.80 11.55 -19.33
CA ALA A 31 5.21 10.64 -18.34
C ALA A 31 3.89 11.23 -17.81
N VAL A 32 2.88 11.24 -18.66
CA VAL A 32 1.56 11.84 -18.42
C VAL A 32 0.46 10.82 -18.64
N ASP A 33 -0.54 10.85 -17.76
CA ASP A 33 -1.75 10.07 -17.92
C ASP A 33 -2.71 10.77 -18.88
N LYS A 34 -3.06 10.09 -19.98
CA LYS A 34 -4.00 10.60 -20.97
C LYS A 34 -5.42 10.24 -20.57
N PRO A 35 -6.39 11.15 -20.79
CA PRO A 35 -7.80 10.83 -20.61
C PRO A 35 -8.20 9.62 -21.48
N ASP A 36 -8.91 8.68 -20.88
CA ASP A 36 -9.54 7.55 -21.56
C ASP A 36 -10.98 7.43 -21.06
N ALA A 37 -11.89 6.85 -21.84
CA ALA A 37 -13.29 6.60 -21.47
C ALA A 37 -13.45 5.78 -20.17
N ARG A 38 -12.37 5.17 -19.68
CA ARG A 38 -12.31 4.39 -18.44
C ARG A 38 -11.89 5.19 -17.22
N LYS A 39 -11.39 6.44 -17.39
CA LYS A 39 -10.78 7.25 -16.33
C LYS A 39 -11.71 8.36 -15.87
N VAL A 40 -11.55 8.78 -14.61
CA VAL A 40 -12.41 9.77 -13.97
C VAL A 40 -11.95 11.21 -14.25
N HIS A 41 -10.70 11.40 -14.73
CA HIS A 41 -10.14 12.73 -14.99
C HIS A 41 -10.31 13.15 -16.48
N HIS A 42 -10.41 14.47 -16.71
CA HIS A 42 -10.65 15.04 -18.04
C HIS A 42 -9.42 15.76 -18.65
N GLY A 43 -8.26 15.75 -17.97
CA GLY A 43 -7.03 16.45 -18.41
C GLY A 43 -5.82 15.53 -18.42
N LEU A 44 -4.71 16.02 -19.04
CA LEU A 44 -3.41 15.37 -18.94
C LEU A 44 -2.88 15.58 -17.53
N ILE A 45 -2.72 14.50 -16.76
CA ILE A 45 -2.18 14.58 -15.40
C ILE A 45 -0.81 13.89 -15.37
N PRO A 46 0.26 14.62 -14.94
CA PRO A 46 1.59 14.02 -14.82
C PRO A 46 1.59 12.86 -13.82
N ARG A 47 2.35 11.82 -14.14
CA ARG A 47 2.68 10.69 -13.25
C ARG A 47 4.05 10.93 -12.61
N LEU A 48 4.61 9.98 -11.90
CA LEU A 48 5.91 10.03 -11.21
C LEU A 48 5.92 10.79 -9.88
N GLY A 49 4.77 11.16 -9.32
CA GLY A 49 4.72 11.80 -8.00
C GLY A 49 5.40 10.99 -6.88
N GLY A 50 5.50 9.68 -7.07
CA GLY A 50 6.25 8.78 -6.21
C GLY A 50 7.73 9.14 -6.04
N LEU A 51 8.37 9.76 -7.04
CA LEU A 51 9.74 10.27 -6.91
C LEU A 51 9.89 11.34 -5.82
N ALA A 52 8.91 12.21 -5.67
CA ALA A 52 8.95 13.24 -4.62
C ALA A 52 8.76 12.61 -3.23
N ILE A 53 7.85 11.62 -3.11
CA ILE A 53 7.65 10.87 -1.86
C ILE A 53 8.93 10.11 -1.49
N TYR A 54 9.51 9.40 -2.46
CA TYR A 54 10.77 8.67 -2.30
C TYR A 54 11.91 9.59 -1.83
N ALA A 55 12.12 10.72 -2.51
CA ALA A 55 13.18 11.65 -2.16
C ALA A 55 12.98 12.23 -0.74
N GLY A 56 11.76 12.61 -0.39
CA GLY A 56 11.43 13.10 0.94
C GLY A 56 11.69 12.07 2.03
N PHE A 57 11.27 10.83 1.79
CA PHE A 57 11.55 9.71 2.68
C PHE A 57 13.05 9.47 2.83
N MET A 58 13.79 9.31 1.73
CA MET A 58 15.21 8.99 1.73
C MET A 58 16.05 10.08 2.43
N VAL A 59 15.84 11.35 2.07
CA VAL A 59 16.56 12.48 2.69
C VAL A 59 16.29 12.52 4.19
N SER A 60 15.05 12.34 4.60
CA SER A 60 14.67 12.35 6.01
C SER A 60 15.28 11.19 6.79
N VAL A 61 15.21 9.98 6.25
CA VAL A 61 15.79 8.79 6.88
C VAL A 61 17.31 8.91 7.00
N ILE A 62 18.00 9.33 5.95
CA ILE A 62 19.46 9.52 5.97
C ILE A 62 19.86 10.58 7.00
N ALA A 63 19.11 11.69 7.09
CA ALA A 63 19.41 12.78 8.01
C ALA A 63 19.17 12.43 9.49
N THR A 64 18.30 11.45 9.78
CA THR A 64 17.86 11.18 11.16
C THR A 64 18.24 9.80 11.68
N ILE A 65 18.14 8.78 10.84
CA ILE A 65 18.47 7.38 11.19
C ILE A 65 19.91 7.05 10.77
N GLY A 66 20.35 7.65 9.67
CA GLY A 66 21.63 7.30 9.04
C GLY A 66 21.57 5.96 8.31
N PHE A 67 22.73 5.31 8.21
CA PHE A 67 22.93 4.06 7.46
C PHE A 67 23.02 2.86 8.42
N THR A 68 21.90 2.48 9.08
CA THR A 68 21.89 1.18 9.78
C THR A 68 21.85 0.05 8.75
N TYR A 69 22.38 -1.12 9.10
CA TYR A 69 22.50 -2.26 8.18
C TYR A 69 21.15 -2.62 7.55
N GLU A 70 20.11 -2.76 8.37
CA GLU A 70 18.77 -3.11 7.92
C GLU A 70 18.15 -2.01 7.05
N MET A 71 18.32 -0.73 7.46
CA MET A 71 17.78 0.39 6.70
C MET A 71 18.44 0.54 5.34
N VAL A 72 19.75 0.28 5.22
CA VAL A 72 20.46 0.26 3.94
C VAL A 72 19.82 -0.78 3.01
N GLY A 73 19.53 -1.99 3.51
CA GLY A 73 18.86 -3.03 2.73
C GLY A 73 17.50 -2.59 2.19
N ILE A 74 16.68 -1.97 3.05
CA ILE A 74 15.39 -1.42 2.65
C ILE A 74 15.55 -0.30 1.62
N MET A 75 16.50 0.61 1.82
CA MET A 75 16.75 1.73 0.91
C MET A 75 17.24 1.26 -0.47
N VAL A 76 18.12 0.25 -0.54
CA VAL A 76 18.60 -0.32 -1.81
C VAL A 76 17.45 -0.99 -2.57
N GLY A 77 16.65 -1.83 -1.89
CA GLY A 77 15.49 -2.47 -2.49
C GLY A 77 14.43 -1.44 -2.95
N ALA A 78 14.19 -0.40 -2.15
CA ALA A 78 13.31 0.71 -2.51
C ALA A 78 13.80 1.46 -3.77
N THR A 79 15.09 1.76 -3.84
CA THR A 79 15.70 2.43 -5.00
C THR A 79 15.56 1.60 -6.28
N PHE A 80 15.78 0.29 -6.17
CA PHE A 80 15.55 -0.63 -7.29
C PHE A 80 14.08 -0.63 -7.71
N LEU A 81 13.15 -0.69 -6.76
CA LEU A 81 11.71 -0.69 -7.04
C LEU A 81 11.25 0.63 -7.68
N ILE A 82 11.81 1.77 -7.26
CA ILE A 82 11.56 3.08 -7.87
C ILE A 82 11.98 3.05 -9.36
N ALA A 83 13.14 2.47 -9.69
CA ALA A 83 13.56 2.36 -11.09
C ALA A 83 12.59 1.50 -11.91
N VAL A 84 12.09 0.39 -11.35
CA VAL A 84 11.04 -0.44 -11.98
C VAL A 84 9.75 0.36 -12.15
N GLY A 85 9.34 1.12 -11.13
CA GLY A 85 8.12 1.94 -11.19
C GLY A 85 8.21 3.07 -12.23
N ILE A 86 9.35 3.74 -12.35
CA ILE A 86 9.59 4.75 -13.39
C ILE A 86 9.48 4.10 -14.78
N ALA A 87 10.11 2.93 -14.95
CA ALA A 87 10.04 2.21 -16.22
C ALA A 87 8.59 1.81 -16.57
N ASP A 88 7.79 1.43 -15.55
CA ASP A 88 6.38 1.09 -15.75
C ASP A 88 5.54 2.34 -16.09
N ASP A 89 5.72 3.43 -15.38
CA ASP A 89 5.02 4.70 -15.64
C ASP A 89 5.32 5.30 -17.03
N VAL A 90 6.54 5.06 -17.57
CA VAL A 90 6.96 5.58 -18.89
C VAL A 90 6.64 4.60 -20.00
N TYR A 91 6.90 3.30 -19.82
CA TYR A 91 6.85 2.29 -20.88
C TYR A 91 5.69 1.31 -20.78
N SER A 92 4.92 1.31 -19.67
CA SER A 92 3.83 0.37 -19.40
C SER A 92 4.29 -1.08 -19.49
N LEU A 93 5.07 -1.51 -18.51
CA LEU A 93 5.71 -2.82 -18.48
C LEU A 93 4.69 -3.97 -18.50
N PRO A 94 5.01 -5.10 -19.13
CA PRO A 94 4.21 -6.31 -19.02
C PRO A 94 4.12 -6.76 -17.54
N PRO A 95 2.95 -7.28 -17.07
CA PRO A 95 2.75 -7.66 -15.66
C PRO A 95 3.79 -8.64 -15.12
N LYS A 96 4.30 -9.55 -15.96
CA LYS A 96 5.36 -10.52 -15.56
C LYS A 96 6.69 -9.82 -15.28
N VAL A 97 7.07 -8.80 -16.07
CA VAL A 97 8.30 -8.04 -15.89
C VAL A 97 8.20 -7.17 -14.64
N LYS A 98 7.05 -6.53 -14.42
CA LYS A 98 6.76 -5.77 -13.20
C LYS A 98 6.86 -6.66 -11.95
N LEU A 99 6.24 -7.83 -11.98
CA LEU A 99 6.30 -8.79 -10.86
C LEU A 99 7.74 -9.27 -10.60
N LEU A 100 8.52 -9.56 -11.64
CA LEU A 100 9.92 -9.94 -11.49
C LEU A 100 10.73 -8.81 -10.82
N GLY A 101 10.51 -7.56 -11.24
CA GLY A 101 11.12 -6.39 -10.59
C GLY A 101 10.75 -6.28 -9.11
N GLN A 102 9.49 -6.52 -8.75
CA GLN A 102 9.04 -6.54 -7.35
C GLN A 102 9.70 -7.67 -6.54
N ILE A 103 9.85 -8.86 -7.13
CA ILE A 103 10.54 -10.00 -6.48
C ILE A 103 12.00 -9.64 -6.20
N ILE A 104 12.71 -9.08 -7.17
CA ILE A 104 14.11 -8.67 -6.99
C ILE A 104 14.22 -7.60 -5.91
N ALA A 105 13.37 -6.57 -5.96
CA ALA A 105 13.35 -5.51 -4.95
C ALA A 105 13.11 -6.05 -3.53
N ALA A 106 12.19 -7.00 -3.38
CA ALA A 106 11.89 -7.65 -2.10
C ALA A 106 13.02 -8.60 -1.65
N ALA A 107 13.67 -9.30 -2.59
CA ALA A 107 14.76 -10.22 -2.28
C ALA A 107 16.00 -9.49 -1.74
N ILE A 108 16.26 -8.24 -2.15
CA ILE A 108 17.42 -7.47 -1.68
C ILE A 108 17.46 -7.38 -0.14
N PRO A 109 16.48 -6.79 0.55
CA PRO A 109 16.51 -6.71 2.01
C PRO A 109 16.41 -8.09 2.67
N VAL A 110 15.66 -9.02 2.08
CA VAL A 110 15.38 -10.33 2.68
C VAL A 110 16.60 -11.25 2.61
N VAL A 111 17.22 -11.38 1.45
CA VAL A 111 18.30 -12.36 1.23
C VAL A 111 19.67 -11.77 1.55
N ILE A 112 19.91 -10.49 1.19
CA ILE A 112 21.25 -9.89 1.36
C ILE A 112 21.41 -9.28 2.75
N PHE A 113 20.34 -8.71 3.30
CA PHE A 113 20.38 -8.00 4.59
C PHE A 113 19.65 -8.76 5.71
N ASN A 114 19.22 -10.01 5.47
CA ASN A 114 18.57 -10.90 6.43
C ASN A 114 17.35 -10.28 7.13
N ILE A 115 16.59 -9.43 6.41
CA ILE A 115 15.34 -8.86 6.93
C ILE A 115 14.21 -9.83 6.62
N ASN A 116 13.93 -10.76 7.52
CA ASN A 116 12.96 -11.81 7.30
C ASN A 116 12.10 -12.09 8.54
N ILE A 117 10.97 -12.76 8.34
CA ILE A 117 10.08 -13.22 9.43
C ILE A 117 10.63 -14.54 9.95
N GLU A 118 11.50 -14.48 10.97
CA GLU A 118 12.20 -15.66 11.50
C GLU A 118 11.34 -16.47 12.45
N TRP A 119 10.36 -15.86 13.08
CA TRP A 119 9.51 -16.50 14.08
C TRP A 119 8.12 -15.85 14.16
N ILE A 120 7.18 -16.62 14.64
CA ILE A 120 5.80 -16.18 14.92
C ILE A 120 5.48 -16.59 16.35
N ASP A 121 5.05 -15.65 17.16
CA ASP A 121 4.52 -15.95 18.50
C ASP A 121 3.06 -16.39 18.37
N VAL A 122 2.84 -17.67 18.61
CA VAL A 122 1.50 -18.26 18.60
C VAL A 122 1.06 -18.48 20.04
N PRO A 123 0.03 -17.74 20.49
CA PRO A 123 -0.46 -17.86 21.87
C PRO A 123 -0.80 -19.30 22.22
N ARG A 124 -0.38 -19.75 23.40
CA ARG A 124 -0.42 -21.12 23.95
C ARG A 124 0.58 -22.11 23.35
N LEU A 125 1.08 -21.90 22.14
CA LEU A 125 2.12 -22.74 21.52
C LEU A 125 3.51 -22.14 21.71
N GLY A 126 3.60 -20.85 22.05
CA GLY A 126 4.85 -20.13 22.21
C GLY A 126 5.45 -19.68 20.87
N ILE A 127 6.74 -19.39 20.89
CA ILE A 127 7.47 -18.92 19.72
C ILE A 127 7.78 -20.10 18.80
N ILE A 128 7.28 -20.01 17.57
CA ILE A 128 7.58 -20.96 16.49
C ILE A 128 8.62 -20.33 15.60
N TYR A 129 9.83 -20.90 15.55
CA TYR A 129 10.87 -20.50 14.63
C TYR A 129 10.64 -21.07 13.24
N LEU A 130 10.69 -20.22 12.25
CA LEU A 130 10.54 -20.61 10.85
C LEU A 130 11.92 -20.94 10.25
N PRO A 131 12.10 -22.12 9.65
CA PRO A 131 13.32 -22.42 8.92
C PRO A 131 13.44 -21.47 7.72
N GLU A 132 14.65 -21.13 7.30
CA GLU A 132 14.94 -20.16 6.22
C GLU A 132 14.18 -20.49 4.92
N ILE A 133 14.03 -21.78 4.59
CA ILE A 133 13.28 -22.25 3.41
C ILE A 133 11.82 -21.81 3.41
N ILE A 134 11.25 -21.47 4.57
CA ILE A 134 9.88 -20.93 4.73
C ILE A 134 9.93 -19.44 4.95
N SER A 135 10.81 -18.95 5.82
CA SER A 135 10.94 -17.56 6.23
C SER A 135 11.20 -16.63 5.03
N LEU A 136 12.18 -16.96 4.18
CA LEU A 136 12.57 -16.12 3.04
C LEU A 136 11.41 -15.98 2.01
N PRO A 137 10.81 -17.08 1.48
CA PRO A 137 9.69 -16.96 0.55
C PRO A 137 8.47 -16.28 1.17
N LEU A 138 8.18 -16.55 2.44
CA LEU A 138 7.06 -15.92 3.15
C LEU A 138 7.24 -14.40 3.24
N THR A 139 8.46 -13.94 3.56
CA THR A 139 8.76 -12.51 3.67
C THR A 139 8.72 -11.82 2.30
N ILE A 140 9.26 -12.45 1.26
CA ILE A 140 9.17 -11.94 -0.11
C ILE A 140 7.70 -11.83 -0.54
N PHE A 141 6.90 -12.87 -0.29
CA PHE A 141 5.46 -12.87 -0.58
C PHE A 141 4.72 -11.77 0.19
N TRP A 142 5.06 -11.56 1.47
CA TRP A 142 4.55 -10.47 2.28
C TRP A 142 4.78 -9.11 1.63
N ILE A 143 6.03 -8.81 1.27
CA ILE A 143 6.40 -7.53 0.67
C ILE A 143 5.66 -7.33 -0.67
N ILE A 144 5.67 -8.33 -1.54
CA ILE A 144 5.00 -8.28 -2.84
C ILE A 144 3.48 -8.12 -2.68
N GLY A 145 2.89 -8.78 -1.70
CA GLY A 145 1.48 -8.68 -1.38
C GLY A 145 1.07 -7.24 -1.05
N PHE A 146 1.84 -6.58 -0.20
CA PHE A 146 1.60 -5.17 0.15
C PHE A 146 1.85 -4.22 -1.02
N VAL A 147 2.93 -4.42 -1.78
CA VAL A 147 3.24 -3.65 -2.99
C VAL A 147 2.07 -3.69 -3.97
N ASN A 148 1.55 -4.88 -4.26
CA ASN A 148 0.43 -5.01 -5.19
C ASN A 148 -0.90 -4.52 -4.58
N THR A 149 -1.13 -4.71 -3.28
CA THR A 149 -2.34 -4.21 -2.60
C THR A 149 -2.42 -2.69 -2.70
N VAL A 150 -1.33 -1.97 -2.38
CA VAL A 150 -1.32 -0.51 -2.47
C VAL A 150 -1.38 -0.02 -3.92
N ASN A 151 -0.74 -0.74 -4.85
CA ASN A 151 -0.82 -0.40 -6.27
C ASN A 151 -2.24 -0.57 -6.84
N LEU A 152 -2.98 -1.61 -6.42
CA LEU A 152 -4.34 -1.85 -6.89
C LEU A 152 -5.37 -0.81 -6.41
N ILE A 153 -5.17 -0.18 -5.26
CA ILE A 153 -6.07 0.86 -4.75
C ILE A 153 -5.74 2.26 -5.29
N ASP A 154 -4.65 2.44 -6.03
CA ASP A 154 -4.27 3.73 -6.61
C ASP A 154 -5.11 4.06 -7.86
N GLY A 155 -6.42 4.05 -7.70
CA GLY A 155 -7.38 4.31 -8.77
C GLY A 155 -8.15 5.63 -8.63
N LEU A 156 -8.06 6.34 -7.51
CA LEU A 156 -8.73 7.61 -7.24
C LEU A 156 -7.77 8.61 -6.60
N ASP A 157 -7.98 9.91 -6.93
CA ASP A 157 -7.15 11.01 -6.42
C ASP A 157 -7.02 10.99 -4.91
N GLY A 158 -5.79 10.87 -4.40
CA GLY A 158 -5.46 10.87 -2.98
C GLY A 158 -5.71 9.54 -2.25
N LEU A 159 -6.36 8.55 -2.87
CA LEU A 159 -6.81 7.36 -2.16
C LEU A 159 -5.64 6.56 -1.58
N ALA A 160 -4.71 6.10 -2.41
CA ALA A 160 -3.58 5.28 -1.97
C ALA A 160 -2.61 6.06 -1.07
N ALA A 161 -2.31 7.32 -1.41
CA ALA A 161 -1.46 8.19 -0.59
C ALA A 161 -2.01 8.38 0.82
N GLY A 162 -3.31 8.63 0.97
CA GLY A 162 -3.92 8.84 2.27
C GLY A 162 -4.06 7.56 3.09
N ILE A 163 -4.44 6.45 2.48
CA ILE A 163 -4.49 5.14 3.15
C ILE A 163 -3.10 4.76 3.67
N ALA A 164 -2.06 4.87 2.83
CA ALA A 164 -0.68 4.60 3.22
C ALA A 164 -0.19 5.54 4.33
N THR A 165 -0.58 6.82 4.30
CA THR A 165 -0.26 7.79 5.35
C THR A 165 -0.90 7.41 6.68
N ILE A 166 -2.18 7.05 6.70
CA ILE A 166 -2.89 6.61 7.92
C ILE A 166 -2.26 5.32 8.48
N ALA A 167 -1.96 4.35 7.59
CA ALA A 167 -1.27 3.13 7.98
C ALA A 167 0.12 3.42 8.57
N SER A 168 0.89 4.35 7.96
CA SER A 168 2.20 4.76 8.46
C SER A 168 2.13 5.39 9.84
N ILE A 169 1.10 6.20 10.14
CA ILE A 169 0.86 6.75 11.49
C ILE A 169 0.63 5.62 12.49
N ALA A 170 -0.22 4.66 12.18
CA ALA A 170 -0.51 3.56 13.08
C ALA A 170 0.73 2.69 13.37
N ILE A 171 1.50 2.38 12.34
CA ILE A 171 2.73 1.59 12.48
C ILE A 171 3.80 2.40 13.24
N ALA A 172 3.92 3.71 13.00
CA ALA A 172 4.83 4.58 13.75
C ALA A 172 4.51 4.58 15.25
N LEU A 173 3.22 4.73 15.59
CA LEU A 173 2.75 4.69 16.98
C LEU A 173 3.05 3.35 17.66
N LEU A 174 2.78 2.24 16.96
CA LEU A 174 3.12 0.91 17.46
C LEU A 174 4.62 0.75 17.67
N ALA A 175 5.43 1.08 16.67
CA ALA A 175 6.88 0.97 16.73
C ALA A 175 7.46 1.84 17.86
N PHE A 176 6.91 3.04 18.07
CA PHE A 176 7.27 3.89 19.20
C PHE A 176 6.95 3.24 20.56
N GLN A 177 5.75 2.67 20.72
CA GLN A 177 5.35 1.97 21.95
C GLN A 177 6.23 0.74 22.23
N MET A 178 6.71 0.08 21.19
CA MET A 178 7.60 -1.09 21.29
C MET A 178 9.10 -0.74 21.38
N GLY A 179 9.45 0.53 21.47
CA GLY A 179 10.84 0.96 21.54
C GLY A 179 11.64 0.76 20.25
N GLN A 180 10.97 0.54 19.12
CA GLN A 180 11.57 0.31 17.79
C GLN A 180 11.83 1.65 17.10
N TRP A 181 12.81 2.41 17.57
CA TRP A 181 13.01 3.79 17.15
C TRP A 181 13.29 3.95 15.65
N VAL A 182 14.02 3.01 15.01
CA VAL A 182 14.33 3.04 13.58
C VAL A 182 13.04 2.88 12.75
N ALA A 183 12.22 1.88 13.09
CA ALA A 183 10.95 1.64 12.43
C ALA A 183 9.97 2.80 12.64
N ALA A 184 9.91 3.33 13.87
CA ALA A 184 9.08 4.49 14.18
C ALA A 184 9.50 5.72 13.37
N ALA A 185 10.81 6.04 13.31
CA ALA A 185 11.31 7.17 12.54
C ALA A 185 11.07 7.00 11.03
N ALA A 186 11.27 5.81 10.48
CA ALA A 186 10.98 5.53 9.07
C ALA A 186 9.50 5.74 8.75
N MET A 187 8.58 5.28 9.62
CA MET A 187 7.15 5.50 9.41
C MET A 187 6.72 6.94 9.62
N VAL A 188 7.38 7.68 10.52
CA VAL A 188 7.19 9.13 10.68
C VAL A 188 7.66 9.89 9.41
N ALA A 189 8.80 9.49 8.82
CA ALA A 189 9.25 10.02 7.53
C ALA A 189 8.21 9.79 6.43
N MET A 190 7.68 8.55 6.34
CA MET A 190 6.64 8.20 5.38
C MET A 190 5.36 9.01 5.59
N THR A 191 4.96 9.23 6.84
CA THR A 191 3.82 10.08 7.20
C THR A 191 4.01 11.51 6.70
N GLY A 192 5.18 12.12 6.94
CA GLY A 192 5.50 13.47 6.49
C GLY A 192 5.49 13.59 4.98
N ALA A 193 6.12 12.64 4.28
CA ALA A 193 6.14 12.59 2.81
C ALA A 193 4.72 12.41 2.23
N GLY A 194 3.93 11.50 2.79
CA GLY A 194 2.55 11.25 2.36
C GLY A 194 1.65 12.46 2.52
N LEU A 195 1.69 13.14 3.68
CA LEU A 195 0.90 14.35 3.93
C LEU A 195 1.29 15.50 3.00
N ALA A 196 2.58 15.70 2.74
CA ALA A 196 3.05 16.72 1.79
C ALA A 196 2.55 16.41 0.37
N PHE A 197 2.65 15.17 -0.07
CA PHE A 197 2.21 14.76 -1.40
C PHE A 197 0.69 14.91 -1.58
N LEU A 198 -0.11 14.64 -0.54
CA LEU A 198 -1.56 14.80 -0.57
C LEU A 198 -2.01 16.24 -0.90
N GLN A 199 -1.22 17.25 -0.61
CA GLN A 199 -1.52 18.64 -1.01
C GLN A 199 -1.62 18.81 -2.53
N TYR A 200 -0.97 17.94 -3.28
CA TYR A 200 -0.96 17.95 -4.75
C TYR A 200 -1.78 16.82 -5.37
N ASN A 201 -2.01 15.74 -4.63
CA ASN A 201 -2.65 14.54 -5.13
C ASN A 201 -4.11 14.40 -4.69
N PHE A 202 -4.56 15.11 -3.61
CA PHE A 202 -5.97 15.08 -3.19
C PHE A 202 -6.86 15.73 -4.25
N ASN A 203 -8.07 15.20 -4.40
CA ASN A 203 -9.00 15.59 -5.48
C ASN A 203 -9.38 17.09 -5.48
N PRO A 204 -9.22 17.82 -6.60
CA PRO A 204 -8.71 17.36 -7.90
C PRO A 204 -7.17 17.26 -7.93
N ALA A 205 -6.65 16.11 -8.36
CA ALA A 205 -5.22 15.86 -8.37
C ALA A 205 -4.48 16.73 -9.41
N LYS A 206 -3.34 17.29 -9.01
CA LYS A 206 -2.41 18.05 -9.87
C LYS A 206 -1.27 17.18 -10.42
N ILE A 207 -1.04 16.04 -9.79
CA ILE A 207 -0.06 15.01 -10.13
C ILE A 207 -0.50 13.67 -9.53
N PHE A 208 -0.36 12.58 -10.28
CA PHE A 208 -0.52 11.23 -9.79
C PHE A 208 0.79 10.68 -9.25
N MET A 209 0.70 9.79 -8.25
CA MET A 209 1.90 9.16 -7.70
C MET A 209 2.52 8.17 -8.68
N GLY A 210 1.70 7.56 -9.55
CA GLY A 210 2.09 6.51 -10.47
C GLY A 210 2.44 5.18 -9.80
N ASP A 211 2.80 4.21 -10.63
CA ASP A 211 3.30 2.92 -10.15
C ASP A 211 4.60 3.08 -9.36
N THR A 212 5.40 4.09 -9.70
CA THR A 212 6.56 4.55 -8.94
C THR A 212 6.21 4.79 -7.46
N GLY A 213 5.12 5.50 -7.16
CA GLY A 213 4.77 5.85 -5.79
C GLY A 213 3.97 4.77 -5.06
N SER A 214 2.97 4.19 -5.71
CA SER A 214 2.11 3.19 -5.08
C SER A 214 2.87 1.93 -4.67
N MET A 215 3.78 1.43 -5.54
CA MET A 215 4.66 0.31 -5.21
C MET A 215 5.63 0.67 -4.08
N PHE A 216 6.21 1.87 -4.09
CA PHE A 216 7.10 2.34 -3.04
C PHE A 216 6.42 2.40 -1.68
N LEU A 217 5.19 2.94 -1.59
CA LEU A 217 4.43 3.01 -0.34
C LEU A 217 4.19 1.61 0.25
N GLY A 218 3.71 0.67 -0.58
CA GLY A 218 3.48 -0.72 -0.16
C GLY A 218 4.76 -1.42 0.29
N TYR A 219 5.86 -1.19 -0.42
CA TYR A 219 7.17 -1.75 -0.09
C TYR A 219 7.67 -1.24 1.27
N ILE A 220 7.69 0.07 1.51
CA ILE A 220 8.20 0.63 2.76
C ILE A 220 7.34 0.19 3.95
N ILE A 221 6.01 0.23 3.83
CA ILE A 221 5.11 -0.22 4.89
C ILE A 221 5.41 -1.67 5.26
N SER A 222 5.54 -2.56 4.29
CA SER A 222 5.77 -3.98 4.53
C SER A 222 7.18 -4.29 5.02
N ALA A 223 8.22 -3.74 4.40
CA ALA A 223 9.62 -4.01 4.75
C ALA A 223 9.98 -3.46 6.14
N VAL A 224 9.53 -2.25 6.48
CA VAL A 224 9.74 -1.67 7.83
C VAL A 224 8.96 -2.45 8.89
N SER A 225 7.77 -2.98 8.57
CA SER A 225 7.03 -3.84 9.49
C SER A 225 7.77 -5.14 9.78
N VAL A 226 8.38 -5.78 8.77
CA VAL A 226 9.22 -6.96 8.97
C VAL A 226 10.45 -6.61 9.81
N MET A 227 11.17 -5.53 9.47
CA MET A 227 12.32 -5.06 10.25
C MET A 227 11.96 -4.83 11.73
N GLY A 228 10.79 -4.25 12.00
CA GLY A 228 10.28 -4.06 13.37
C GLY A 228 9.99 -5.37 14.08
N SER A 229 9.52 -6.41 13.39
CA SER A 229 9.19 -7.71 13.98
C SER A 229 10.43 -8.52 14.42
N MET A 230 11.57 -8.32 13.79
CA MET A 230 12.82 -9.03 14.11
C MET A 230 13.32 -8.78 15.54
N LYS A 231 12.97 -7.64 16.13
CA LYS A 231 13.50 -7.18 17.42
C LYS A 231 12.49 -7.28 18.57
N THR A 232 11.28 -7.73 18.31
CA THR A 232 10.20 -7.80 19.30
C THR A 232 9.42 -9.11 19.19
N VAL A 233 9.13 -9.73 20.34
CA VAL A 233 8.34 -10.97 20.46
C VAL A 233 6.86 -10.77 20.03
N ALA A 234 6.53 -9.66 19.42
CA ALA A 234 5.13 -9.35 19.14
C ALA A 234 4.77 -9.58 17.68
N THR A 235 4.04 -10.65 17.39
CA THR A 235 3.23 -10.85 16.15
C THR A 235 2.36 -9.62 15.83
N ALA A 236 2.10 -8.77 16.84
CA ALA A 236 1.42 -7.49 16.72
C ALA A 236 2.02 -6.56 15.63
N VAL A 237 3.34 -6.58 15.44
CA VAL A 237 4.02 -5.73 14.44
C VAL A 237 3.60 -6.11 13.02
N LEU A 238 3.25 -7.37 12.78
CA LEU A 238 2.74 -7.83 11.48
C LEU A 238 1.22 -7.69 11.38
N ILE A 239 0.49 -7.75 12.50
CA ILE A 239 -0.98 -7.62 12.52
C ILE A 239 -1.41 -6.19 12.23
N VAL A 240 -0.71 -5.16 12.76
CA VAL A 240 -1.10 -3.75 12.58
C VAL A 240 -1.11 -3.31 11.11
N PRO A 241 -0.06 -3.56 10.29
CA PRO A 241 -0.12 -3.23 8.87
C PRO A 241 -1.19 -4.03 8.11
N LEU A 242 -1.46 -5.29 8.48
CA LEU A 242 -2.57 -6.06 7.89
C LEU A 242 -3.91 -5.42 8.20
N LEU A 243 -4.14 -5.05 9.45
CA LEU A 243 -5.39 -4.40 9.86
C LEU A 243 -5.51 -3.00 9.28
N ALA A 244 -4.45 -2.21 9.24
CA ALA A 244 -4.45 -0.89 8.61
C ALA A 244 -4.81 -0.95 7.12
N LEU A 245 -4.38 -2.00 6.41
CA LEU A 245 -4.71 -2.23 5.01
C LEU A 245 -5.84 -3.27 4.81
N THR A 246 -6.65 -3.54 5.84
CA THR A 246 -7.77 -4.50 5.76
C THR A 246 -8.71 -4.19 4.60
N VAL A 247 -9.06 -2.92 4.42
CA VAL A 247 -10.02 -2.53 3.37
C VAL A 247 -9.48 -2.84 1.97
N PRO A 248 -8.27 -2.40 1.57
CA PRO A 248 -7.68 -2.79 0.28
C PRO A 248 -7.42 -4.29 0.14
N ILE A 249 -6.93 -4.95 1.18
CA ILE A 249 -6.67 -6.40 1.14
C ILE A 249 -7.98 -7.17 0.91
N THR A 250 -9.02 -6.84 1.67
CA THR A 250 -10.32 -7.50 1.55
C THR A 250 -10.95 -7.23 0.18
N ASP A 251 -10.87 -6.00 -0.32
CA ASP A 251 -11.39 -5.65 -1.64
C ASP A 251 -10.69 -6.45 -2.75
N THR A 252 -9.36 -6.59 -2.67
CA THR A 252 -8.57 -7.41 -3.59
C THR A 252 -8.95 -8.90 -3.50
N LEU A 253 -9.07 -9.45 -2.29
CA LEU A 253 -9.47 -10.85 -2.10
C LEU A 253 -10.88 -11.12 -2.63
N LEU A 254 -11.83 -10.22 -2.34
CA LEU A 254 -13.19 -10.32 -2.87
C LEU A 254 -13.22 -10.24 -4.40
N ALA A 255 -12.36 -9.42 -5.01
CA ALA A 255 -12.23 -9.35 -6.47
C ALA A 255 -11.70 -10.66 -7.05
N ILE A 256 -10.70 -11.30 -6.41
CA ILE A 256 -10.17 -12.60 -6.83
C ILE A 256 -11.25 -13.69 -6.73
N VAL A 257 -11.97 -13.75 -5.59
CA VAL A 257 -13.05 -14.72 -5.39
C VAL A 257 -14.15 -14.52 -6.44
N ARG A 258 -14.58 -13.29 -6.67
CA ARG A 258 -15.60 -12.96 -7.68
C ARG A 258 -15.18 -13.40 -9.09
N ARG A 259 -13.95 -13.07 -9.52
CA ARG A 259 -13.44 -13.45 -10.84
C ARG A 259 -13.39 -14.96 -11.00
N LYS A 260 -12.90 -15.69 -9.98
CA LYS A 260 -12.85 -17.14 -9.98
C LYS A 260 -14.24 -17.76 -10.07
N SER A 261 -15.22 -17.24 -9.33
CA SER A 261 -16.60 -17.74 -9.36
C SER A 261 -17.31 -17.45 -10.69
N SER A 262 -16.92 -16.37 -11.40
CA SER A 262 -17.47 -16.01 -12.72
C SER A 262 -16.69 -16.60 -13.90
N GLY A 263 -15.69 -17.46 -13.66
CA GLY A 263 -14.88 -18.07 -14.72
C GLY A 263 -13.98 -17.09 -15.49
N VAL A 264 -13.70 -15.93 -14.91
CA VAL A 264 -12.88 -14.86 -15.52
C VAL A 264 -11.44 -14.98 -15.05
N PRO A 265 -10.41 -14.76 -15.92
CA PRO A 265 -9.02 -14.78 -15.49
C PRO A 265 -8.74 -13.79 -14.35
N ILE A 266 -7.99 -14.23 -13.32
CA ILE A 266 -7.73 -13.47 -12.11
C ILE A 266 -7.05 -12.11 -12.41
N PHE A 267 -6.23 -12.03 -13.43
CA PHE A 267 -5.49 -10.82 -13.83
C PHE A 267 -6.26 -9.93 -14.82
N SER A 268 -7.54 -10.22 -15.09
CA SER A 268 -8.35 -9.35 -15.95
C SER A 268 -8.69 -8.03 -15.24
N PRO A 269 -8.79 -6.90 -15.98
CA PRO A 269 -9.23 -5.64 -15.41
C PRO A 269 -10.62 -5.75 -14.74
N ASP A 270 -10.78 -5.15 -13.56
CA ASP A 270 -12.04 -5.15 -12.82
C ASP A 270 -12.40 -3.72 -12.39
N LYS A 271 -13.64 -3.33 -12.59
CA LYS A 271 -14.21 -2.05 -12.13
C LYS A 271 -15.14 -2.23 -10.92
N ASN A 272 -15.20 -3.42 -10.36
CA ASN A 272 -16.14 -3.75 -9.28
C ASN A 272 -15.50 -3.64 -7.88
N HIS A 273 -14.40 -2.91 -7.75
CA HIS A 273 -13.78 -2.58 -6.47
C HIS A 273 -14.65 -1.65 -5.63
N LEU A 274 -14.52 -1.73 -4.31
CA LEU A 274 -15.32 -0.96 -3.34
C LEU A 274 -15.39 0.54 -3.66
N PRO A 275 -14.29 1.25 -3.99
CA PRO A 275 -14.35 2.66 -4.37
C PRO A 275 -15.27 2.93 -5.57
N HIS A 276 -15.18 2.11 -6.61
CA HIS A 276 -16.02 2.27 -7.81
C HIS A 276 -17.50 2.01 -7.52
N ARG A 277 -17.81 1.12 -6.59
CA ARG A 277 -19.17 0.86 -6.16
C ARG A 277 -19.78 2.00 -5.36
N LEU A 278 -18.98 2.64 -4.52
CA LEU A 278 -19.40 3.84 -3.80
C LEU A 278 -19.71 5.00 -4.78
N LEU A 279 -18.86 5.17 -5.83
CA LEU A 279 -19.12 6.10 -6.92
C LEU A 279 -20.44 5.78 -7.65
N ALA A 280 -20.65 4.50 -7.99
CA ALA A 280 -21.89 4.05 -8.66
C ALA A 280 -23.16 4.27 -7.82
N LYS A 281 -23.02 4.38 -6.49
CA LYS A 281 -24.13 4.75 -5.57
C LYS A 281 -24.36 6.25 -5.44
N GLY A 282 -23.65 7.06 -6.21
CA GLY A 282 -23.85 8.52 -6.26
C GLY A 282 -22.96 9.33 -5.32
N LEU A 283 -21.99 8.71 -4.61
CA LEU A 283 -21.00 9.47 -3.87
C LEU A 283 -20.01 10.12 -4.85
N ASN A 284 -19.60 11.36 -4.55
CA ASN A 284 -18.52 11.98 -5.30
C ASN A 284 -17.14 11.42 -4.87
N GLN A 285 -16.09 11.66 -5.68
CA GLN A 285 -14.76 11.11 -5.45
C GLN A 285 -14.19 11.47 -4.06
N LYS A 286 -14.35 12.72 -3.60
CA LYS A 286 -13.92 13.14 -2.26
C LYS A 286 -14.61 12.34 -1.15
N GLN A 287 -15.92 12.15 -1.27
CA GLN A 287 -16.69 11.39 -0.28
C GLN A 287 -16.24 9.94 -0.22
N VAL A 288 -16.01 9.31 -1.38
CA VAL A 288 -15.49 7.93 -1.46
C VAL A 288 -14.14 7.83 -0.76
N VAL A 289 -13.22 8.73 -1.06
CA VAL A 289 -11.88 8.75 -0.46
C VAL A 289 -11.95 8.95 1.06
N LEU A 290 -12.80 9.87 1.54
CA LEU A 290 -13.00 10.09 2.98
C LEU A 290 -13.62 8.88 3.69
N VAL A 291 -14.54 8.16 3.06
CA VAL A 291 -15.08 6.88 3.59
C VAL A 291 -13.97 5.84 3.71
N MET A 292 -13.13 5.71 2.69
CA MET A 292 -11.99 4.79 2.72
C MET A 292 -10.97 5.16 3.81
N TYR A 293 -10.69 6.45 4.01
CA TYR A 293 -9.83 6.93 5.11
C TYR A 293 -10.44 6.62 6.49
N ALA A 294 -11.74 6.85 6.65
CA ALA A 294 -12.43 6.55 7.91
C ALA A 294 -12.38 5.05 8.25
N LEU A 295 -12.59 4.18 7.26
CA LEU A 295 -12.45 2.73 7.43
C LEU A 295 -11.01 2.33 7.76
N THR A 296 -10.02 2.89 7.05
CA THR A 296 -8.60 2.64 7.33
C THR A 296 -8.23 3.09 8.74
N ALA A 297 -8.65 4.29 9.16
CA ALA A 297 -8.43 4.80 10.51
C ALA A 297 -9.12 3.92 11.58
N PHE A 298 -10.34 3.47 11.31
CA PHE A 298 -11.07 2.56 12.20
C PHE A 298 -10.30 1.25 12.42
N PHE A 299 -9.85 0.58 11.36
CA PHE A 299 -9.09 -0.65 11.48
C PHE A 299 -7.70 -0.42 12.09
N SER A 300 -7.05 0.71 11.79
CA SER A 300 -5.78 1.10 12.42
C SER A 300 -5.92 1.33 13.93
N CYS A 301 -6.96 2.04 14.36
CA CYS A 301 -7.26 2.22 15.78
C CYS A 301 -7.61 0.90 16.46
N THR A 302 -8.42 0.05 15.80
CA THR A 302 -8.73 -1.30 16.29
C THR A 302 -7.45 -2.11 16.50
N ALA A 303 -6.51 -2.06 15.55
CA ALA A 303 -5.23 -2.74 15.65
C ALA A 303 -4.44 -2.29 16.88
N LEU A 304 -4.31 -0.96 17.08
CA LEU A 304 -3.57 -0.38 18.23
C LEU A 304 -4.21 -0.67 19.57
N ILE A 305 -5.52 -0.88 19.64
CA ILE A 305 -6.23 -1.25 20.88
C ILE A 305 -6.05 -2.74 21.17
N VAL A 306 -6.21 -3.58 20.15
CA VAL A 306 -6.23 -5.05 20.30
C VAL A 306 -4.89 -5.60 20.79
N ILE A 307 -3.77 -4.98 20.45
CA ILE A 307 -2.45 -5.43 20.94
C ILE A 307 -2.26 -5.33 22.44
N HIS A 308 -3.08 -4.53 23.15
CA HIS A 308 -3.05 -4.38 24.61
C HIS A 308 -4.06 -5.27 25.32
N LEU A 309 -4.88 -6.02 24.57
CA LEU A 309 -5.92 -6.90 25.12
C LEU A 309 -5.45 -8.36 25.16
N SER A 310 -6.18 -9.16 25.93
CA SER A 310 -5.95 -10.61 25.85
C SER A 310 -6.27 -11.12 24.45
N LEU A 311 -5.52 -12.14 23.99
CA LEU A 311 -5.64 -12.69 22.65
C LEU A 311 -7.09 -12.96 22.22
N TRP A 312 -7.87 -13.62 23.09
CA TRP A 312 -9.23 -14.04 22.74
C TRP A 312 -10.17 -12.85 22.56
N ILE A 313 -10.02 -11.82 23.39
CA ILE A 313 -10.77 -10.57 23.26
C ILE A 313 -10.34 -9.87 21.97
N GLY A 314 -9.04 -9.81 21.70
CA GLY A 314 -8.49 -9.24 20.47
C GLY A 314 -9.03 -9.93 19.21
N ILE A 315 -8.95 -11.26 19.16
CA ILE A 315 -9.51 -12.06 18.04
C ILE A 315 -11.01 -11.79 17.88
N ALA A 316 -11.77 -11.78 18.98
CA ALA A 316 -13.21 -11.53 18.92
C ALA A 316 -13.52 -10.14 18.33
N ILE A 317 -12.83 -9.08 18.80
CA ILE A 317 -13.02 -7.72 18.30
C ILE A 317 -12.69 -7.63 16.80
N VAL A 318 -11.54 -8.17 16.37
CA VAL A 318 -11.14 -8.18 14.95
C VAL A 318 -12.14 -8.97 14.12
N ALA A 319 -12.55 -10.15 14.57
CA ALA A 319 -13.54 -10.97 13.87
C ALA A 319 -14.89 -10.23 13.72
N ILE A 320 -15.39 -9.60 14.77
CA ILE A 320 -16.61 -8.80 14.72
C ILE A 320 -16.46 -7.63 13.74
N ALA A 321 -15.35 -6.88 13.82
CA ALA A 321 -15.10 -5.76 12.91
C ALA A 321 -15.05 -6.20 11.45
N LEU A 322 -14.37 -7.32 11.15
CA LEU A 322 -14.30 -7.90 9.80
C LEU A 322 -15.67 -8.38 9.31
N VAL A 323 -16.44 -9.07 10.15
CA VAL A 323 -17.78 -9.54 9.80
C VAL A 323 -18.69 -8.35 9.49
N LEU A 324 -18.70 -7.32 10.34
CA LEU A 324 -19.49 -6.12 10.11
C LEU A 324 -19.07 -5.41 8.81
N PHE A 325 -17.78 -5.30 8.55
CA PHE A 325 -17.26 -4.72 7.31
C PHE A 325 -17.69 -5.54 6.08
N VAL A 326 -17.56 -6.87 6.12
CA VAL A 326 -17.96 -7.74 5.00
C VAL A 326 -19.47 -7.69 4.77
N LEU A 327 -20.29 -7.68 5.84
CA LEU A 327 -21.74 -7.53 5.71
C LEU A 327 -22.12 -6.19 5.12
N TRP A 328 -21.46 -5.11 5.54
CA TRP A 328 -21.65 -3.78 4.96
C TRP A 328 -21.22 -3.74 3.48
N ALA A 329 -20.05 -4.29 3.13
CA ALA A 329 -19.58 -4.38 1.74
C ALA A 329 -20.51 -5.22 0.86
N ARG A 330 -21.06 -6.34 1.38
CA ARG A 330 -22.09 -7.14 0.68
C ARG A 330 -23.37 -6.32 0.44
N LYS A 331 -23.84 -5.56 1.42
CA LYS A 331 -25.01 -4.67 1.28
C LYS A 331 -24.79 -3.58 0.22
N LEU A 332 -23.53 -3.18 0.00
CA LEU A 332 -23.14 -2.32 -1.12
C LEU A 332 -23.10 -3.07 -2.46
N GLY A 333 -23.27 -4.37 -2.47
CA GLY A 333 -23.29 -5.19 -3.69
C GLY A 333 -21.90 -5.59 -4.19
N VAL A 334 -20.84 -5.55 -3.34
CA VAL A 334 -19.45 -5.87 -3.75
C VAL A 334 -19.30 -7.27 -4.33
N MET A 335 -20.19 -8.19 -4.01
CA MET A 335 -20.23 -9.56 -4.57
C MET A 335 -21.04 -9.68 -5.87
N GLN A 336 -21.72 -8.62 -6.31
CA GLN A 336 -22.52 -8.63 -7.55
C GLN A 336 -21.73 -7.96 -8.68
N GLU A 337 -21.82 -8.44 -9.88
CA GLU A 337 -21.25 -7.77 -11.06
C GLU A 337 -22.15 -6.61 -11.48
N ILE A 338 -21.63 -5.37 -11.40
CA ILE A 338 -22.36 -4.18 -11.91
C ILE A 338 -22.05 -3.97 -13.39
N VAL A 339 -20.85 -4.29 -13.83
CA VAL A 339 -20.38 -4.14 -15.21
C VAL A 339 -19.73 -5.46 -15.62
N PRO A 340 -20.23 -6.11 -16.69
CA PRO A 340 -19.56 -7.28 -17.23
C PRO A 340 -18.09 -6.96 -17.58
N SER A 341 -17.18 -7.87 -17.27
CA SER A 341 -15.77 -7.65 -17.63
C SER A 341 -15.64 -7.58 -19.17
N PRO A 342 -14.60 -6.89 -19.71
CA PRO A 342 -14.34 -6.88 -21.15
C PRO A 342 -14.28 -8.29 -21.75
N TYR A 343 -13.75 -9.25 -20.99
CA TYR A 343 -13.71 -10.65 -21.37
C TYR A 343 -15.10 -11.29 -21.50
N GLN A 344 -16.02 -10.99 -20.59
CA GLN A 344 -17.41 -11.47 -20.67
C GLN A 344 -18.19 -10.80 -21.80
N MET A 345 -17.91 -9.52 -22.08
CA MET A 345 -18.51 -8.83 -23.23
C MET A 345 -18.04 -9.42 -24.57
N GLU A 346 -16.76 -9.80 -24.67
CA GLU A 346 -16.23 -10.48 -25.86
C GLU A 346 -16.80 -11.89 -26.03
N GLN A 347 -16.90 -12.64 -24.95
CA GLN A 347 -17.54 -13.98 -24.95
C GLN A 347 -19.02 -13.91 -25.31
N LYS A 348 -19.74 -12.89 -24.81
CA LYS A 348 -21.13 -12.66 -25.16
C LYS A 348 -21.29 -12.30 -26.64
N LYS A 349 -20.42 -11.43 -27.16
CA LYS A 349 -20.41 -11.09 -28.61
C LYS A 349 -20.11 -12.29 -29.50
N LYS A 350 -19.20 -13.20 -29.09
CA LYS A 350 -18.93 -14.46 -29.82
C LYS A 350 -20.14 -15.40 -29.77
N LYS A 351 -20.84 -15.49 -28.65
CA LYS A 351 -22.03 -16.33 -28.49
C LYS A 351 -23.25 -15.78 -29.23
N ASP A 352 -23.35 -14.46 -29.41
CA ASP A 352 -24.44 -13.82 -30.16
C ASP A 352 -24.16 -13.78 -31.66
N SER A 353 -22.95 -14.20 -32.11
CA SER A 353 -22.52 -14.28 -33.53
C SER A 353 -22.51 -15.72 -34.09
N ASP A 354 -22.68 -16.75 -33.22
CA ASP A 354 -22.89 -18.15 -33.56
C ASP A 354 -24.39 -18.50 -33.49
#